data_d37c898ca114f986dbd80a7f12aea66b
#
_entry.id   d37c898ca114f986dbd80a7f12aea66b
#
_cell.length_a   1.000
_cell.length_b   1.000
_cell.length_c   1.000
_cell.angle_alpha   90.00
_cell.angle_beta   90.00
_cell.angle_gamma   90.00
#
_symmetry.space_group_name_H-M   'P 1'
#
loop_
_entity.id
_entity.type
_entity.pdbx_description
1 polymer ?
#
loop_
_entity_poly.entity_id
_entity_poly.type
_entity_poly.pdbx_seq_one_letter_code
_entity_poly.pdbx_strand_id
1 'polypeptide(L)'
;HEIEKSEEKNLLPEKKWIQQLVIPGTSLGGARPKAGVVDENGVLYVAKFPSRKDDYDVALWEHLCHLLASKACINAAETAVIRAGERYHTLLSKRFDRTHDKKRIHFASAMTLLGLTDGCNADTGNGYLDIVDFIIQNCCDVDANLRELYRRVAFYICVGNSDDHFRNHGFLLTPRGWTLSPAYDIN
;
A
#
# COMPACT_ATOMS: atom_id res chain seq x y z
N HIS A 1 21.20 -6.59 8.43
CA HIS A 1 22.60 -6.82 8.81
C HIS A 1 23.51 -7.11 7.61
N GLU A 2 23.04 -7.80 6.56
CA GLU A 2 23.84 -7.99 5.33
C GLU A 2 23.65 -6.84 4.33
N ILE A 3 22.52 -6.18 4.35
CA ILE A 3 22.26 -4.96 3.54
C ILE A 3 23.16 -3.81 4.00
N GLU A 4 23.42 -3.69 5.29
CA GLU A 4 24.26 -2.64 5.88
C GLU A 4 25.75 -2.81 5.57
N LYS A 5 26.24 -4.04 5.36
CA LYS A 5 27.69 -4.30 5.16
C LYS A 5 28.18 -4.18 3.72
N SER A 6 27.31 -4.26 2.72
CA SER A 6 27.72 -4.20 1.31
C SER A 6 27.73 -2.80 0.70
N GLU A 7 27.25 -1.79 1.41
CA GLU A 7 26.93 -0.46 0.85
C GLU A 7 27.90 0.67 1.23
N GLU A 8 28.94 0.40 2.02
CA GLU A 8 29.82 1.48 2.50
C GLU A 8 30.80 2.06 1.45
N LYS A 9 30.89 1.53 0.24
CA LYS A 9 32.01 1.88 -0.66
C LYS A 9 31.72 2.68 -1.92
N ASN A 10 30.46 2.91 -2.35
CA ASN A 10 30.19 3.80 -3.51
C ASN A 10 28.73 4.27 -3.56
N LEU A 11 28.33 5.18 -2.71
CA LEU A 11 26.98 5.72 -2.67
C LEU A 11 26.88 7.03 -3.46
N LEU A 12 26.10 7.03 -4.54
CA LEU A 12 25.62 8.23 -5.22
C LEU A 12 24.82 9.12 -4.23
N PRO A 13 24.76 10.45 -4.43
CA PRO A 13 24.05 11.38 -3.53
C PRO A 13 22.62 10.96 -3.19
N GLU A 14 21.93 10.31 -4.12
CA GLU A 14 20.56 9.80 -3.94
C GLU A 14 20.45 8.67 -2.91
N LYS A 15 21.51 7.95 -2.62
CA LYS A 15 21.51 6.88 -1.61
C LYS A 15 21.65 7.41 -0.17
N LYS A 16 22.26 8.57 0.02
CA LYS A 16 22.49 9.15 1.36
C LYS A 16 21.21 9.51 2.10
N TRP A 17 20.19 10.01 1.40
CA TRP A 17 18.95 10.40 2.07
C TRP A 17 18.11 9.18 2.50
N ILE A 18 18.14 8.05 1.76
CA ILE A 18 17.45 6.82 2.16
C ILE A 18 18.04 6.24 3.44
N GLN A 19 19.36 6.25 3.62
CA GLN A 19 20.01 5.73 4.83
C GLN A 19 19.71 6.57 6.09
N GLN A 20 19.49 7.87 5.92
CA GLN A 20 19.14 8.77 7.03
C GLN A 20 17.67 8.68 7.46
N LEU A 21 16.82 7.99 6.68
CA LEU A 21 15.37 8.08 6.78
C LEU A 21 14.67 6.76 7.17
N VAL A 22 15.42 5.66 7.34
CA VAL A 22 14.84 4.40 7.84
C VAL A 22 14.45 4.58 9.30
N ILE A 23 13.15 4.49 9.57
CA ILE A 23 12.62 4.55 10.94
C ILE A 23 12.76 3.16 11.56
N PRO A 24 13.61 2.96 12.60
CA PRO A 24 13.72 1.69 13.28
C PRO A 24 12.37 1.27 13.91
N GLY A 25 12.03 0.00 13.83
CA GLY A 25 10.92 -0.59 14.57
C GLY A 25 9.56 -0.61 13.85
N THR A 26 9.49 -0.28 12.56
CA THR A 26 8.27 -0.50 11.77
C THR A 26 8.31 -1.90 11.14
N SER A 27 7.69 -2.90 11.78
CA SER A 27 7.39 -4.16 11.10
C SER A 27 6.25 -3.91 10.10
N LEU A 28 6.59 -3.85 8.84
CA LEU A 28 5.63 -3.78 7.75
C LEU A 28 5.46 -5.21 7.21
N GLY A 29 4.24 -5.74 7.27
CA GLY A 29 3.91 -7.07 6.77
C GLY A 29 4.11 -7.20 5.26
N GLY A 30 4.19 -8.45 4.77
CA GLY A 30 4.29 -8.81 3.36
C GLY A 30 5.67 -9.33 2.93
N ALA A 31 5.71 -10.06 1.81
CA ALA A 31 6.86 -10.85 1.36
C ALA A 31 8.05 -10.03 0.83
N ARG A 32 7.82 -8.77 0.41
CA ARG A 32 8.88 -7.90 -0.13
C ARG A 32 9.58 -7.09 0.96
N PRO A 33 10.89 -6.82 0.82
CA PRO A 33 11.59 -5.90 1.71
C PRO A 33 10.92 -4.54 1.71
N LYS A 34 10.56 -4.04 2.90
CA LYS A 34 9.87 -2.74 3.07
C LYS A 34 10.48 -1.99 4.23
N ALA A 35 10.46 -0.65 4.15
CA ALA A 35 10.85 0.22 5.26
C ALA A 35 9.96 1.47 5.33
N GLY A 36 9.77 1.97 6.54
CA GLY A 36 9.23 3.32 6.72
C GLY A 36 10.31 4.35 6.46
N VAL A 37 10.04 5.32 5.60
CA VAL A 37 10.98 6.40 5.27
C VAL A 37 10.29 7.76 5.39
N VAL A 38 11.09 8.80 5.61
CA VAL A 38 10.63 10.18 5.73
C VAL A 38 11.39 11.02 4.71
N ASP A 39 10.70 11.85 3.96
CA ASP A 39 11.36 12.81 3.06
C ASP A 39 11.86 14.06 3.82
N GLU A 40 12.54 14.97 3.12
CA GLU A 40 13.08 16.21 3.66
C GLU A 40 12.01 17.15 4.25
N ASN A 41 10.76 17.00 3.81
CA ASN A 41 9.59 17.75 4.31
C ASN A 41 8.93 17.03 5.51
N GLY A 42 9.46 15.89 5.90
CA GLY A 42 8.93 15.06 6.97
C GLY A 42 7.67 14.29 6.60
N VAL A 43 7.40 14.09 5.31
CA VAL A 43 6.32 13.24 4.84
C VAL A 43 6.73 11.77 4.95
N LEU A 44 5.82 10.95 5.45
CA LEU A 44 6.05 9.53 5.70
C LEU A 44 5.65 8.69 4.48
N TYR A 45 6.53 7.77 4.11
CA TYR A 45 6.32 6.79 3.03
C TYR A 45 6.59 5.37 3.51
N VAL A 46 6.03 4.41 2.79
CA VAL A 46 6.48 3.02 2.79
C VAL A 46 7.35 2.85 1.54
N ALA A 47 8.62 2.54 1.73
CA ALA A 47 9.53 2.18 0.65
C ALA A 47 9.46 0.66 0.44
N LYS A 48 9.16 0.21 -0.78
CA LYS A 48 9.20 -1.19 -1.20
C LYS A 48 10.43 -1.38 -2.08
N PHE A 49 11.38 -2.16 -1.60
CA PHE A 49 12.64 -2.41 -2.30
C PHE A 49 12.52 -3.57 -3.28
N PRO A 50 13.34 -3.59 -4.34
CA PRO A 50 13.41 -4.73 -5.24
C PRO A 50 13.89 -5.98 -4.49
N SER A 51 13.33 -7.13 -4.85
CA SER A 51 13.76 -8.44 -4.38
C SER A 51 14.83 -9.02 -5.32
N ARG A 52 15.73 -9.84 -4.77
CA ARG A 52 16.68 -10.62 -5.60
C ARG A 52 15.99 -11.59 -6.57
N LYS A 53 14.75 -11.97 -6.28
CA LYS A 53 13.93 -12.88 -7.08
C LYS A 53 13.13 -12.18 -8.19
N ASP A 54 13.20 -10.86 -8.29
CA ASP A 54 12.45 -10.13 -9.30
C ASP A 54 13.05 -10.35 -10.69
N ASP A 55 12.21 -10.74 -11.64
CA ASP A 55 12.58 -10.91 -13.04
C ASP A 55 12.34 -9.64 -13.88
N TYR A 56 11.52 -8.71 -13.36
CA TYR A 56 11.19 -7.42 -13.95
C TYR A 56 11.07 -6.33 -12.89
N ASP A 57 10.89 -5.08 -13.32
CA ASP A 57 10.80 -3.92 -12.43
C ASP A 57 9.38 -3.80 -11.83
N VAL A 58 9.13 -4.54 -10.77
CA VAL A 58 7.82 -4.57 -10.09
C VAL A 58 7.43 -3.20 -9.55
N ALA A 59 8.39 -2.40 -9.09
CA ALA A 59 8.12 -1.05 -8.57
C ALA A 59 7.54 -0.12 -9.66
N LEU A 60 8.07 -0.20 -10.89
CA LEU A 60 7.53 0.57 -12.02
C LEU A 60 6.12 0.11 -12.41
N TRP A 61 5.88 -1.21 -12.43
CA TRP A 61 4.55 -1.73 -12.74
C TRP A 61 3.53 -1.35 -11.68
N GLU A 62 3.85 -1.49 -10.40
CA GLU A 62 2.96 -1.07 -9.31
C GLU A 62 2.68 0.45 -9.39
N HIS A 63 3.71 1.26 -9.66
CA HIS A 63 3.54 2.69 -9.85
C HIS A 63 2.62 3.03 -11.04
N LEU A 64 2.80 2.34 -12.17
CA LEU A 64 1.93 2.49 -13.34
C LEU A 64 0.48 2.15 -13.01
N CYS A 65 0.24 1.05 -12.29
CA CYS A 65 -1.11 0.68 -11.84
C CYS A 65 -1.75 1.76 -10.97
N HIS A 66 -0.99 2.36 -10.04
CA HIS A 66 -1.48 3.48 -9.23
C HIS A 66 -1.84 4.72 -10.06
N LEU A 67 -1.03 5.06 -11.07
CA LEU A 67 -1.33 6.16 -12.00
C LEU A 67 -2.60 5.89 -12.82
N LEU A 68 -2.75 4.66 -13.32
CA LEU A 68 -3.94 4.25 -14.07
C LEU A 68 -5.19 4.22 -13.17
N ALA A 69 -5.08 3.73 -11.93
CA ALA A 69 -6.16 3.75 -10.95
C ALA A 69 -6.66 5.18 -10.68
N SER A 70 -5.73 6.13 -10.49
CA SER A 70 -6.08 7.54 -10.32
C SER A 70 -6.79 8.12 -11.56
N LYS A 71 -6.37 7.74 -12.77
CA LYS A 71 -7.06 8.13 -14.03
C LYS A 71 -8.44 7.49 -14.17
N ALA A 72 -8.65 6.32 -13.58
CA ALA A 72 -9.94 5.65 -13.49
C ALA A 72 -10.83 6.18 -12.34
N CYS A 73 -10.48 7.33 -11.76
CA CYS A 73 -11.19 7.94 -10.63
C CYS A 73 -11.27 7.05 -9.39
N ILE A 74 -10.27 6.20 -9.18
CA ILE A 74 -10.08 5.45 -7.95
C ILE A 74 -9.23 6.30 -6.99
N ASN A 75 -9.64 6.38 -5.74
CA ASN A 75 -8.84 6.99 -4.69
C ASN A 75 -7.67 6.05 -4.36
N ALA A 76 -6.52 6.25 -5.01
CA ALA A 76 -5.32 5.45 -4.82
C ALA A 76 -4.26 6.21 -4.02
N ALA A 77 -3.42 5.48 -3.28
CA ALA A 77 -2.29 6.06 -2.57
C ALA A 77 -1.33 6.74 -3.57
N GLU A 78 -0.83 7.92 -3.20
CA GLU A 78 0.19 8.61 -3.98
C GLU A 78 1.49 7.79 -3.98
N THR A 79 2.04 7.54 -5.15
CA THR A 79 3.28 6.77 -5.29
C THR A 79 4.32 7.53 -6.13
N ALA A 80 5.58 7.23 -5.88
CA ALA A 80 6.71 7.68 -6.68
C ALA A 80 7.71 6.52 -6.80
N VAL A 81 8.58 6.58 -7.79
CA VAL A 81 9.67 5.61 -7.95
C VAL A 81 11.01 6.32 -7.92
N ILE A 82 11.98 5.69 -7.28
CA ILE A 82 13.35 6.18 -7.20
C ILE A 82 14.32 5.06 -7.59
N ARG A 83 15.46 5.44 -8.13
CA ARG A 83 16.51 4.49 -8.49
C ARG A 83 17.49 4.35 -7.33
N ALA A 84 17.19 3.48 -6.37
CA ALA A 84 18.04 3.22 -5.21
C ALA A 84 19.05 2.06 -5.42
N GLY A 85 18.98 1.37 -6.54
CA GLY A 85 19.84 0.25 -6.93
C GLY A 85 20.21 0.30 -8.41
N GLU A 86 21.05 -0.65 -8.84
CA GLU A 86 21.52 -0.68 -10.24
C GLU A 86 20.50 -1.33 -11.19
N ARG A 87 19.73 -2.31 -10.70
CA ARG A 87 18.86 -3.14 -11.54
C ARG A 87 17.45 -2.61 -11.65
N TYR A 88 16.76 -2.37 -10.52
CA TYR A 88 15.34 -2.04 -10.46
C TYR A 88 15.07 -0.86 -9.55
N HIS A 89 13.88 -0.26 -9.67
CA HIS A 89 13.45 0.89 -8.87
C HIS A 89 12.95 0.45 -7.48
N THR A 90 12.93 1.41 -6.57
CA THR A 90 12.23 1.34 -5.29
C THR A 90 10.95 2.16 -5.39
N LEU A 91 9.81 1.56 -5.02
CA LEU A 91 8.55 2.27 -4.92
C LEU A 91 8.46 3.00 -3.58
N LEU A 92 8.06 4.24 -3.63
CA LEU A 92 7.66 5.03 -2.46
C LEU A 92 6.14 5.19 -2.49
N SER A 93 5.44 4.65 -1.49
CA SER A 93 4.00 4.84 -1.29
C SER A 93 3.79 5.76 -0.11
N LYS A 94 3.16 6.92 -0.35
CA LYS A 94 2.89 7.92 0.68
C LYS A 94 1.91 7.37 1.71
N ARG A 95 2.20 7.54 2.98
CA ARG A 95 1.31 7.10 4.05
C ARG A 95 0.07 7.97 4.12
N PHE A 96 -1.08 7.36 3.91
CA PHE A 96 -2.39 7.98 4.00
C PHE A 96 -3.02 7.90 5.42
N ASP A 97 -2.41 7.12 6.31
CA ASP A 97 -2.84 6.96 7.70
C ASP A 97 -2.18 8.00 8.63
N ARG A 98 -1.90 9.17 8.09
CA ARG A 98 -1.35 10.32 8.80
C ARG A 98 -2.11 11.58 8.43
N THR A 99 -2.40 12.42 9.44
CA THR A 99 -2.88 13.78 9.21
C THR A 99 -1.73 14.67 8.74
N HIS A 100 -2.07 15.87 8.28
CA HIS A 100 -1.08 16.92 7.98
C HIS A 100 -0.14 17.19 9.16
N ASP A 101 -0.68 17.13 10.39
CA ASP A 101 0.09 17.31 11.64
C ASP A 101 0.83 16.01 12.07
N LYS A 102 0.99 15.04 11.17
CA LYS A 102 1.67 13.75 11.37
C LYS A 102 1.04 12.84 12.44
N LYS A 103 -0.18 13.15 12.91
CA LYS A 103 -0.93 12.28 13.83
C LYS A 103 -1.41 11.03 13.11
N ARG A 104 -1.46 9.92 13.83
CA ARG A 104 -1.98 8.67 13.28
C ARG A 104 -3.50 8.72 13.10
N ILE A 105 -3.97 8.31 11.94
CA ILE A 105 -5.36 7.94 11.70
C ILE A 105 -5.45 6.43 11.92
N HIS A 106 -6.43 5.97 12.67
CA HIS A 106 -6.59 4.53 12.89
C HIS A 106 -6.90 3.83 11.56
N PHE A 107 -6.11 2.83 11.25
CA PHE A 107 -6.20 2.01 10.04
C PHE A 107 -6.35 0.55 10.43
N ALA A 108 -7.26 -0.15 9.74
CA ALA A 108 -7.37 -1.59 9.83
C ALA A 108 -7.68 -2.18 8.45
N SER A 109 -7.16 -3.37 8.15
CA SER A 109 -7.52 -4.09 6.93
C SER A 109 -8.89 -4.75 7.05
N ALA A 110 -9.54 -5.02 5.91
CA ALA A 110 -10.77 -5.81 5.87
C ALA A 110 -10.59 -7.16 6.58
N MET A 111 -9.44 -7.83 6.39
CA MET A 111 -9.13 -9.05 7.10
C MET A 111 -9.27 -8.90 8.62
N THR A 112 -8.72 -7.84 9.19
CA THR A 112 -8.79 -7.56 10.64
C THR A 112 -10.22 -7.24 11.08
N LEU A 113 -10.92 -6.40 10.31
CA LEU A 113 -12.27 -5.92 10.67
C LEU A 113 -13.33 -7.01 10.56
N LEU A 114 -13.15 -7.96 9.64
CA LEU A 114 -14.02 -9.12 9.44
C LEU A 114 -13.62 -10.30 10.32
N GLY A 115 -12.54 -10.23 11.08
CA GLY A 115 -12.05 -11.32 11.92
C GLY A 115 -11.55 -12.54 11.13
N LEU A 116 -11.13 -12.30 9.86
CA LEU A 116 -10.64 -13.36 8.97
C LEU A 116 -9.15 -13.64 9.20
N THR A 117 -8.73 -14.81 8.78
CA THR A 117 -7.34 -15.28 8.84
C THR A 117 -6.78 -15.46 7.43
N ASP A 118 -5.46 -15.68 7.33
CA ASP A 118 -4.81 -15.98 6.06
C ASP A 118 -5.40 -17.22 5.41
N GLY A 119 -5.59 -17.16 4.09
CA GLY A 119 -6.18 -18.23 3.30
C GLY A 119 -7.70 -18.16 3.15
N CYS A 120 -8.39 -17.23 3.81
CA CYS A 120 -9.81 -17.00 3.54
C CYS A 120 -9.99 -16.44 2.13
N ASN A 121 -10.79 -17.12 1.32
CA ASN A 121 -11.07 -16.82 -0.07
C ASN A 121 -12.45 -17.36 -0.49
N ALA A 122 -12.75 -17.38 -1.80
CA ALA A 122 -14.01 -17.88 -2.31
C ALA A 122 -14.29 -19.34 -1.95
N ASP A 123 -13.27 -20.20 -1.86
CA ASP A 123 -13.42 -21.60 -1.48
C ASP A 123 -13.85 -21.76 -0.02
N THR A 124 -13.51 -20.79 0.83
CA THR A 124 -13.95 -20.70 2.24
C THR A 124 -15.25 -19.93 2.41
N GLY A 125 -15.88 -19.50 1.31
CA GLY A 125 -17.13 -18.75 1.31
C GLY A 125 -16.96 -17.25 1.56
N ASN A 126 -15.74 -16.72 1.49
CA ASN A 126 -15.44 -15.32 1.73
C ASN A 126 -15.09 -14.58 0.44
N GLY A 127 -15.49 -13.30 0.34
CA GLY A 127 -15.23 -12.49 -0.85
C GLY A 127 -15.60 -11.03 -0.69
N TYR A 128 -15.72 -10.33 -1.80
CA TYR A 128 -16.06 -8.89 -1.79
C TYR A 128 -17.40 -8.57 -1.15
N LEU A 129 -18.34 -9.53 -1.11
CA LEU A 129 -19.64 -9.31 -0.46
C LEU A 129 -19.50 -9.14 1.06
N ASP A 130 -18.52 -9.78 1.70
CA ASP A 130 -18.23 -9.54 3.12
C ASP A 130 -17.76 -8.09 3.35
N ILE A 131 -16.97 -7.53 2.40
CA ILE A 131 -16.55 -6.13 2.44
C ILE A 131 -17.74 -5.21 2.21
N VAL A 132 -18.65 -5.56 1.30
CA VAL A 132 -19.93 -4.82 1.07
C VAL A 132 -20.76 -4.77 2.35
N ASP A 133 -20.94 -5.90 3.01
CA ASP A 133 -21.71 -5.98 4.26
C ASP A 133 -21.07 -5.14 5.37
N PHE A 134 -19.76 -5.18 5.49
CA PHE A 134 -19.04 -4.32 6.43
C PHE A 134 -19.27 -2.83 6.13
N ILE A 135 -19.19 -2.43 4.84
CA ILE A 135 -19.41 -1.05 4.43
C ILE A 135 -20.82 -0.59 4.81
N ILE A 136 -21.82 -1.41 4.51
CA ILE A 136 -23.23 -1.08 4.80
C ILE A 136 -23.47 -0.88 6.30
N GLN A 137 -22.85 -1.70 7.13
CA GLN A 137 -23.10 -1.71 8.57
C GLN A 137 -22.25 -0.71 9.36
N ASN A 138 -21.04 -0.35 8.88
CA ASN A 138 -20.04 0.32 9.70
C ASN A 138 -19.47 1.60 9.10
N CYS A 139 -19.63 1.83 7.79
CA CYS A 139 -19.00 2.98 7.13
C CYS A 139 -19.91 4.23 7.13
N CYS A 140 -19.29 5.38 7.22
CA CYS A 140 -19.92 6.63 6.78
C CYS A 140 -19.95 6.67 5.24
N ASP A 141 -20.88 7.44 4.67
CA ASP A 141 -21.03 7.61 3.22
C ASP A 141 -21.06 6.27 2.45
N VAL A 142 -21.98 5.40 2.84
CA VAL A 142 -22.11 4.02 2.33
C VAL A 142 -22.06 3.97 0.80
N ASP A 143 -22.88 4.78 0.12
CA ASP A 143 -22.94 4.80 -1.34
C ASP A 143 -21.60 5.16 -2.00
N ALA A 144 -20.86 6.11 -1.42
CA ALA A 144 -19.56 6.50 -1.94
C ALA A 144 -18.54 5.37 -1.79
N ASN A 145 -18.52 4.70 -0.63
CA ASN A 145 -17.63 3.56 -0.37
C ASN A 145 -17.97 2.36 -1.26
N LEU A 146 -19.24 2.05 -1.47
CA LEU A 146 -19.67 0.96 -2.36
C LEU A 146 -19.28 1.22 -3.82
N ARG A 147 -19.49 2.45 -4.32
CA ARG A 147 -19.05 2.83 -5.68
C ARG A 147 -17.54 2.77 -5.82
N GLU A 148 -16.81 3.17 -4.80
CA GLU A 148 -15.36 3.09 -4.78
C GLU A 148 -14.89 1.63 -4.81
N LEU A 149 -15.46 0.76 -3.97
CA LEU A 149 -15.14 -0.68 -3.97
C LEU A 149 -15.43 -1.30 -5.34
N TYR A 150 -16.58 -1.01 -5.93
CA TYR A 150 -16.94 -1.51 -7.27
C TYR A 150 -15.93 -1.09 -8.34
N ARG A 151 -15.50 0.19 -8.35
CA ARG A 151 -14.48 0.67 -9.28
C ARG A 151 -13.15 -0.08 -9.11
N ARG A 152 -12.74 -0.34 -7.86
CA ARG A 152 -11.50 -1.09 -7.57
C ARG A 152 -11.58 -2.50 -8.12
N VAL A 153 -12.65 -3.22 -7.80
CA VAL A 153 -12.82 -4.60 -8.29
C VAL A 153 -12.79 -4.65 -9.81
N ALA A 154 -13.57 -3.78 -10.48
CA ALA A 154 -13.56 -3.70 -11.93
C ALA A 154 -12.16 -3.37 -12.50
N PHE A 155 -11.46 -2.42 -11.88
CA PHE A 155 -10.11 -2.04 -12.28
C PHE A 155 -9.11 -3.18 -12.09
N TYR A 156 -9.14 -3.87 -10.95
CA TYR A 156 -8.24 -4.99 -10.64
C TYR A 156 -8.40 -6.13 -11.65
N ILE A 157 -9.64 -6.41 -12.07
CA ILE A 157 -9.88 -7.36 -13.17
C ILE A 157 -9.24 -6.88 -14.47
N CYS A 158 -9.39 -5.58 -14.81
CA CYS A 158 -8.84 -5.02 -16.04
C CYS A 158 -7.30 -5.02 -16.11
N VAL A 159 -6.62 -4.81 -14.97
CA VAL A 159 -5.15 -4.81 -14.90
C VAL A 159 -4.56 -6.19 -14.61
N GLY A 160 -5.41 -7.20 -14.37
CA GLY A 160 -4.97 -8.56 -14.08
C GLY A 160 -4.36 -8.71 -12.68
N ASN A 161 -4.77 -7.88 -11.71
CA ASN A 161 -4.34 -8.03 -10.32
C ASN A 161 -4.90 -9.33 -9.74
N SER A 162 -4.07 -10.35 -9.67
CA SER A 162 -4.44 -11.69 -9.17
C SER A 162 -4.12 -11.90 -7.68
N ASP A 163 -3.44 -10.95 -7.03
CA ASP A 163 -3.07 -11.03 -5.61
C ASP A 163 -3.93 -10.10 -4.75
N ASP A 164 -5.18 -9.88 -5.17
CA ASP A 164 -6.11 -9.07 -4.38
C ASP A 164 -6.76 -9.91 -3.28
N HIS A 165 -6.46 -9.55 -2.04
CA HIS A 165 -6.94 -10.25 -0.86
C HIS A 165 -7.38 -9.25 0.22
N PHE A 166 -8.07 -9.72 1.29
CA PHE A 166 -8.65 -8.88 2.35
C PHE A 166 -7.67 -7.95 3.06
N ARG A 167 -6.35 -8.18 2.99
CA ARG A 167 -5.35 -7.24 3.52
C ARG A 167 -5.13 -6.04 2.60
N ASN A 168 -5.45 -6.14 1.31
CA ASN A 168 -5.28 -5.05 0.33
C ASN A 168 -6.48 -4.09 0.34
N HIS A 169 -7.54 -4.41 1.06
CA HIS A 169 -8.66 -3.52 1.33
C HIS A 169 -8.55 -2.95 2.74
N GLY A 170 -8.16 -1.68 2.86
CA GLY A 170 -8.01 -0.99 4.13
C GLY A 170 -9.15 -0.03 4.42
N PHE A 171 -9.32 0.26 5.70
CA PHE A 171 -10.27 1.25 6.21
C PHE A 171 -9.57 2.22 7.15
N LEU A 172 -10.03 3.47 7.11
CA LEU A 172 -9.63 4.53 8.03
C LEU A 172 -10.79 4.86 8.95
N LEU A 173 -10.51 4.98 10.24
CA LEU A 173 -11.51 5.44 11.20
C LEU A 173 -11.45 6.97 11.30
N THR A 174 -12.51 7.60 10.86
CA THR A 174 -12.71 9.05 10.94
C THR A 174 -13.66 9.39 12.10
N PRO A 175 -13.81 10.67 12.49
CA PRO A 175 -14.83 11.08 13.46
C PRO A 175 -16.27 10.73 13.04
N ARG A 176 -16.51 10.50 11.75
CA ARG A 176 -17.84 10.14 11.20
C ARG A 176 -18.07 8.62 11.09
N GLY A 177 -17.05 7.80 11.33
CA GLY A 177 -17.08 6.35 11.17
C GLY A 177 -16.00 5.82 10.24
N TRP A 178 -16.07 4.56 9.89
CA TRP A 178 -15.16 3.93 8.95
C TRP A 178 -15.38 4.43 7.53
N THR A 179 -14.31 4.48 6.74
CA THR A 179 -14.33 4.73 5.31
C THR A 179 -13.21 3.93 4.63
N LEU A 180 -13.37 3.56 3.37
CA LEU A 180 -12.30 2.93 2.61
C LEU A 180 -11.05 3.84 2.60
N SER A 181 -9.90 3.28 2.89
CA SER A 181 -8.62 3.96 2.71
C SER A 181 -8.36 4.21 1.22
N PRO A 182 -7.41 5.05 0.83
CA PRO A 182 -6.86 4.98 -0.52
C PRO A 182 -6.45 3.54 -0.86
N ALA A 183 -6.63 3.13 -2.12
CA ALA A 183 -6.19 1.83 -2.60
C ALA A 183 -4.66 1.76 -2.61
N TYR A 184 -4.11 0.63 -2.25
CA TYR A 184 -2.66 0.37 -2.15
C TYR A 184 -2.38 -1.07 -2.56
N ASP A 185 -1.11 -1.38 -2.84
CA ASP A 185 -0.67 -2.73 -3.24
C ASP A 185 -1.39 -3.21 -4.52
N ILE A 186 -1.45 -2.34 -5.54
CA ILE A 186 -2.11 -2.61 -6.81
C ILE A 186 -1.03 -3.15 -7.77
N ASN A 187 -1.04 -4.47 -8.00
CA ASN A 187 -0.01 -5.17 -8.79
C ASN A 187 -0.56 -5.73 -10.10
#